data_9bce06819093632981ed18fce785a759
#
_entry.id   9bce06819093632981ed18fce785a759
#
_cell.length_a   1.000
_cell.length_b   1.000
_cell.length_c   1.000
_cell.angle_alpha   90.00
_cell.angle_beta   90.00
_cell.angle_gamma   90.00
#
_symmetry.space_group_name_H-M   'P 1'
#
loop_
_entity.id
_entity.type
_entity.pdbx_description
1 polymer ?
#
loop_
_entity_poly.entity_id
_entity_poly.type
_entity_poly.pdbx_seq_one_letter_code
_entity_poly.pdbx_strand_id
1 'polypeptide(L)' 'MSSASLRPHVRAGSPAARTRGYLADAHKRGDTDAIPILRRQMEVEMAYDYLTELIGGWPPLTDGQKATFAGLLTAGGAA' A
#
# COMPACT_ATOMS: atom_id res chain seq x y z
N MET A 1 0.27 20.70 13.80
CA MET A 1 0.62 20.11 13.03
C MET A 1 -0.07 19.29 12.36
N SER A 2 -0.01 19.11 11.47
CA SER A 2 -0.94 18.54 10.82
C SER A 2 -0.67 17.26 10.41
N SER A 3 -0.82 16.40 11.26
CA SER A 3 -0.82 15.03 10.90
C SER A 3 -2.01 14.70 10.04
N ALA A 4 -2.90 15.61 9.91
CA ALA A 4 -4.06 15.39 9.04
C ALA A 4 -3.66 15.09 7.60
N SER A 5 -2.44 15.42 7.21
CA SER A 5 -1.99 15.14 5.86
C SER A 5 -1.47 13.72 5.68
N LEU A 6 -1.32 12.95 6.75
CA LEU A 6 -0.85 11.57 6.63
C LEU A 6 -1.96 10.68 6.09
N ARG A 7 -1.77 10.17 4.90
CA ARG A 7 -2.75 9.32 4.23
C ARG A 7 -2.05 8.58 3.10
N PRO A 8 -2.62 7.47 2.63
CA PRO A 8 -2.02 6.74 1.52
C PRO A 8 -1.91 7.62 0.28
N HIS A 9 -0.76 7.58 -0.35
CA HIS A 9 -0.52 8.31 -1.59
C HIS A 9 0.68 7.71 -2.29
N VAL A 10 0.86 8.04 -3.56
CA VAL A 10 1.99 7.57 -4.32
C VAL A 10 3.13 8.57 -4.16
N ARG A 11 4.25 8.10 -3.62
CA ARG A 11 5.42 8.94 -3.44
C ARG A 11 6.31 8.84 -4.66
N ALA A 12 6.92 9.96 -5.04
CA ALA A 12 7.85 9.99 -6.15
C ALA A 12 9.01 9.03 -5.88
N GLY A 13 9.36 8.22 -6.87
CA GLY A 13 10.46 7.27 -6.76
C GLY A 13 10.17 6.02 -5.96
N SER A 14 8.97 5.85 -5.45
CA SER A 14 8.59 4.69 -4.66
C SER A 14 8.20 3.51 -5.56
N PRO A 15 8.11 2.29 -5.00
CA PRO A 15 7.56 1.17 -5.77
C PRO A 15 6.16 1.45 -6.31
N ALA A 16 5.32 2.15 -5.54
CA ALA A 16 3.98 2.49 -6.00
C ALA A 16 4.03 3.41 -7.22
N ALA A 17 4.97 4.35 -7.25
CA ALA A 17 5.13 5.23 -8.41
C ALA A 17 5.53 4.44 -9.64
N ARG A 18 6.41 3.45 -9.46
CA ARG A 18 6.82 2.59 -10.57
C ARG A 18 5.66 1.77 -11.09
N THR A 19 4.90 1.19 -10.18
CA THR A 19 3.73 0.39 -10.56
C THR A 19 2.67 1.25 -11.23
N ARG A 20 2.50 2.51 -10.79
CA ARG A 20 1.59 3.43 -11.45
C ARG A 20 1.98 3.64 -12.91
N GLY A 21 3.28 3.73 -13.18
CA GLY A 21 3.76 3.83 -14.56
C GLY A 21 3.42 2.61 -15.38
N TYR A 22 3.59 1.42 -14.80
CA TYR A 22 3.22 0.18 -15.48
C TYR A 22 1.72 0.11 -15.74
N LEU A 23 0.93 0.59 -14.79
CA LEU A 23 -0.52 0.60 -14.93
C LEU A 23 -0.96 1.52 -16.07
N ALA A 24 -0.36 2.72 -16.14
CA ALA A 24 -0.64 3.64 -17.24
C ALA A 24 -0.28 3.03 -18.58
N ASP A 25 0.84 2.33 -18.63
CA ASP A 25 1.28 1.66 -19.85
C ASP A 25 0.33 0.53 -20.25
N ALA A 26 -0.15 -0.23 -19.27
CA ALA A 26 -1.12 -1.30 -19.54
C ALA A 26 -2.42 -0.73 -20.12
N HIS A 27 -2.87 0.42 -19.62
CA HIS A 27 -4.04 1.09 -20.18
C HIS A 27 -3.78 1.49 -21.66
N LYS A 28 -2.61 2.01 -21.94
CA LYS A 28 -2.28 2.43 -23.31
C LYS A 28 -2.25 1.24 -24.26
N ARG A 29 -1.77 0.09 -23.80
CA ARG A 29 -1.68 -1.10 -24.64
C ARG A 29 -3.00 -1.86 -24.71
N GLY A 30 -3.98 -1.49 -23.89
CA GLY A 30 -5.23 -2.25 -23.82
C GLY A 30 -5.05 -3.60 -23.16
N ASP A 31 -4.05 -3.74 -22.27
CA ASP A 31 -3.78 -4.99 -21.59
C ASP A 31 -4.70 -5.11 -20.39
N THR A 32 -5.95 -5.47 -20.66
CA THR A 32 -6.99 -5.46 -19.64
C THR A 32 -6.78 -6.50 -18.54
N ASP A 33 -6.03 -7.56 -18.83
CA ASP A 33 -5.76 -8.56 -17.81
C ASP A 33 -4.77 -8.06 -16.78
N ALA A 34 -3.82 -7.21 -17.17
CA ALA A 34 -2.82 -6.70 -16.26
C ALA A 34 -3.35 -5.57 -15.38
N ILE A 35 -4.38 -4.87 -15.83
CA ILE A 35 -4.85 -3.66 -15.12
C ILE A 35 -5.27 -3.95 -13.67
N PRO A 36 -6.16 -4.92 -13.40
CA PRO A 36 -6.56 -5.16 -12.01
C PRO A 36 -5.40 -5.67 -11.15
N ILE A 37 -4.49 -6.43 -11.74
CA ILE A 37 -3.34 -6.95 -11.00
C ILE A 37 -2.42 -5.80 -10.60
N LEU A 38 -2.10 -4.91 -11.54
CA LEU A 38 -1.22 -3.78 -11.27
C LEU A 38 -1.88 -2.79 -10.31
N ARG A 39 -3.19 -2.60 -10.43
CA ARG A 39 -3.92 -1.70 -9.52
C ARG A 39 -3.84 -2.22 -8.09
N ARG A 40 -4.04 -3.51 -7.88
CA ARG A 40 -3.95 -4.10 -6.55
C ARG A 40 -2.53 -3.99 -6.02
N GLN A 41 -1.53 -4.24 -6.87
CA GLN A 41 -0.14 -4.11 -6.45
C GLN A 41 0.18 -2.69 -6.01
N MET A 42 -0.29 -1.68 -6.76
CA MET A 42 -0.08 -0.29 -6.39
C MET A 42 -0.74 0.03 -5.05
N GLU A 43 -1.96 -0.47 -4.83
CA GLU A 43 -2.67 -0.24 -3.58
C GLU A 43 -1.93 -0.84 -2.39
N VAL A 44 -1.39 -2.04 -2.56
CA VAL A 44 -0.62 -2.69 -1.50
C VAL A 44 0.64 -1.90 -1.19
N GLU A 45 1.33 -1.44 -2.22
CA GLU A 45 2.55 -0.66 -2.05
C GLU A 45 2.29 0.68 -1.37
N MET A 46 1.18 1.33 -1.72
CA MET A 46 0.78 2.57 -1.06
C MET A 46 0.45 2.32 0.40
N ALA A 47 -0.25 1.23 0.68
CA ALA A 47 -0.60 0.89 2.06
C ALA A 47 0.64 0.59 2.88
N TYR A 48 1.60 -0.11 2.30
CA TYR A 48 2.86 -0.40 2.97
C TYR A 48 3.59 0.90 3.36
N ASP A 49 3.70 1.83 2.41
CA ASP A 49 4.37 3.10 2.67
C ASP A 49 3.64 3.90 3.75
N TYR A 50 2.31 3.93 3.67
CA TYR A 50 1.49 4.65 4.64
C TYR A 50 1.67 4.07 6.05
N LEU A 51 1.59 2.75 6.17
CA LEU A 51 1.73 2.10 7.48
C LEU A 51 3.13 2.27 8.04
N THR A 52 4.14 2.18 7.19
CA THR A 52 5.52 2.36 7.61
C THR A 52 5.71 3.74 8.20
N GLU A 53 5.17 4.76 7.55
CA GLU A 53 5.29 6.13 8.02
C GLU A 53 4.49 6.34 9.31
N LEU A 54 3.28 5.79 9.35
CA LEU A 54 2.41 5.93 10.52
C LEU A 54 3.03 5.26 11.74
N ILE A 55 3.46 4.01 11.58
CA ILE A 55 4.03 3.23 12.68
C ILE A 55 5.37 3.82 13.13
N GLY A 56 6.10 4.43 12.21
CA GLY A 56 7.38 5.05 12.54
C GLY A 56 7.28 6.14 13.57
N GLY A 57 6.10 6.71 13.77
CA GLY A 57 5.89 7.72 14.80
C GLY A 57 5.44 7.15 16.15
N TRP A 58 5.29 5.83 16.24
CA TRP A 58 4.81 5.18 17.45
C TRP A 58 5.95 4.57 18.26
N PRO A 59 5.75 4.37 19.57
CA PRO A 59 6.65 3.48 20.32
C PRO A 59 6.59 2.07 19.73
N PRO A 60 7.61 1.24 20.00
CA PRO A 60 7.59 -0.12 19.47
C PRO A 60 6.30 -0.86 19.82
N LEU A 61 5.80 -1.62 18.87
CA LEU A 61 4.57 -2.39 19.08
C LEU A 61 4.81 -3.55 20.06
N THR A 62 3.83 -3.80 20.90
CA THR A 62 3.85 -4.99 21.76
C THR A 62 3.57 -6.23 20.91
N ASP A 63 3.87 -7.41 21.47
CA ASP A 63 3.58 -8.65 20.76
C ASP A 63 2.09 -8.80 20.48
N GLY A 64 1.23 -8.38 21.41
CA GLY A 64 -0.22 -8.43 21.20
C GLY A 64 -0.66 -7.52 20.06
N GLN A 65 -0.08 -6.34 19.98
CA GLN A 65 -0.40 -5.41 18.89
C GLN A 65 0.06 -5.95 17.54
N LYS A 66 1.25 -6.57 17.50
CA LYS A 66 1.72 -7.21 16.29
C LYS A 66 0.80 -8.33 15.85
N ALA A 67 0.32 -9.12 16.81
CA ALA A 67 -0.61 -10.20 16.50
C ALA A 67 -1.92 -9.68 15.96
N THR A 68 -2.38 -8.53 16.45
CA THR A 68 -3.60 -7.90 15.93
C THR A 68 -3.45 -7.55 14.45
N PHE A 69 -2.32 -6.94 14.09
CA PHE A 69 -2.09 -6.61 12.68
C PHE A 69 -1.92 -7.86 11.83
N ALA A 70 -1.21 -8.86 12.35
CA ALA A 70 -1.03 -10.11 11.62
C ALA A 70 -2.37 -10.78 11.33
N GLY A 71 -3.28 -10.77 12.33
CA GLY A 71 -4.60 -11.32 12.14
C GLY A 71 -5.40 -10.61 11.08
N LEU A 72 -5.28 -9.28 11.03
CA LEU A 72 -5.95 -8.49 10.02
C LEU A 72 -5.47 -8.86 8.63
N LEU A 73 -4.16 -8.99 8.45
CA LEU A 73 -3.60 -9.32 7.15
C LEU A 73 -4.03 -10.71 6.70
N THR A 74 -4.06 -11.66 7.62
CA THR A 74 -4.48 -13.02 7.31
C THR A 74 -5.96 -13.07 6.93
N ALA A 75 -6.81 -12.39 7.68
CA ALA A 75 -8.25 -12.38 7.42
C ALA A 75 -8.58 -11.62 6.14
N GLY A 76 -7.84 -10.54 5.88
CA GLY A 76 -8.12 -9.71 4.73
C GLY A 76 -7.98 -10.42 3.41
N GLY A 77 -7.11 -11.44 3.35
CA GLY A 77 -6.93 -12.20 2.14
C GLY A 77 -7.95 -13.29 1.93
N ALA A 78 -8.86 -13.50 2.87
CA ALA A 78 -9.80 -14.61 2.85
C ALA A 78 -11.12 -14.26 2.20
N ALA A 79 -11.32 -13.03 1.83
CA ALA A 79 -12.62 -12.58 1.31
C ALA A 79 -12.96 -13.18 -0.03
#